data_a5a832444a56f74faf39c20825fe1b1c
#
_entry.id   a5a832444a56f74faf39c20825fe1b1c
#
_cell.length_a   1.000
_cell.length_b   1.000
_cell.length_c   1.000
_cell.angle_alpha   90.00
_cell.angle_beta   90.00
_cell.angle_gamma   90.00
#
_symmetry.space_group_name_H-M   'P 1'
#
loop_
_entity.id
_entity.type
_entity.pdbx_description
1 polymer ?
#
loop_
_entity_poly.entity_id
_entity_poly.type
_entity_poly.pdbx_seq_one_letter_code
_entity_poly.pdbx_strand_id
1 'polypeptide(L)'
;MQFLTTRHGPTVSFTTALYDGIAPDGGLYVPETIEPWTESELARLPRRTLTEVGLRALRPFARGAIDPATLEAVVVEALNFPIPLVEIDPGIYALELFHGPTLAFKDVGARTMARLMAALHRGDDPLTILVATSGDTGGAVGHAFYRVPNTRVVILYPDGRVSPTQEAQLAMFNGERTNVRAYAVAGSFDDCHRLTREAFADRDLRTRMQLTSANSVNIGRLLPQSIYYFFAVGQVGLAGLAGQAGQAGQAGRTPEIVFSTPSGNFGNLTAGLFAKRAGLPVSRFVAATNVNDIVPTYLESGRYEPRASVSTIANAMDVGHPSNFERMRWLYQDNVDEMRRDIAGCRFADEEVREVIRRVYETRGYLLDPHSAIAYLGLQRQEGVDQQGRQGRVGILLATAHPAKFAEIVSPIIGREVEKPAPLAEALARPRHIIRIDPTLDAVRNVLQNGT
;
A
#
# COMPACT_ATOMS: atom_id res chain seq x y z
N MET A 1 20.75 -9.80 -6.13
CA MET A 1 19.46 -10.49 -5.82
C MET A 1 18.75 -10.76 -7.13
N GLN A 2 18.24 -11.98 -7.30
CA GLN A 2 17.46 -12.39 -8.45
C GLN A 2 15.97 -12.40 -8.15
N PHE A 3 15.14 -12.22 -9.18
CA PHE A 3 13.69 -12.23 -9.11
C PHE A 3 13.13 -13.25 -10.08
N LEU A 4 12.19 -14.03 -9.59
CA LEU A 4 11.40 -15.00 -10.36
C LEU A 4 10.08 -14.34 -10.78
N THR A 5 9.33 -15.00 -11.65
CA THR A 5 7.94 -14.65 -11.93
C THR A 5 7.00 -15.67 -11.29
N THR A 6 5.79 -15.25 -10.93
CA THR A 6 4.75 -16.14 -10.40
C THR A 6 4.29 -17.20 -11.41
N ARG A 7 4.69 -17.09 -12.69
CA ARG A 7 4.32 -17.98 -13.80
C ARG A 7 5.52 -18.72 -14.39
N HIS A 8 6.60 -18.83 -13.61
CA HIS A 8 7.81 -19.59 -14.00
C HIS A 8 8.55 -19.06 -15.24
N GLY A 9 8.46 -17.76 -15.51
CA GLY A 9 9.28 -17.08 -16.50
C GLY A 9 10.75 -16.99 -16.11
N PRO A 10 11.59 -16.38 -16.95
CA PRO A 10 13.03 -16.29 -16.71
C PRO A 10 13.33 -15.45 -15.46
N THR A 11 14.42 -15.82 -14.78
CA THR A 11 14.96 -15.07 -13.64
C THR A 11 15.58 -13.76 -14.12
N VAL A 12 15.31 -12.66 -13.41
CA VAL A 12 15.79 -11.32 -13.78
C VAL A 12 16.45 -10.60 -12.60
N SER A 13 17.19 -9.53 -12.91
CA SER A 13 17.78 -8.65 -11.91
C SER A 13 16.71 -7.80 -11.17
N PHE A 14 17.06 -7.24 -10.01
CA PHE A 14 16.21 -6.27 -9.32
C PHE A 14 15.86 -5.08 -10.22
N THR A 15 16.84 -4.55 -10.94
CA THR A 15 16.64 -3.42 -11.88
C THR A 15 15.60 -3.78 -12.93
N THR A 16 15.71 -4.93 -13.57
CA THR A 16 14.76 -5.40 -14.57
C THR A 16 13.35 -5.56 -13.97
N ALA A 17 13.23 -6.24 -12.83
CA ALA A 17 11.94 -6.42 -12.15
C ALA A 17 11.26 -5.10 -11.78
N LEU A 18 12.06 -4.09 -11.39
CA LEU A 18 11.58 -2.76 -11.03
C LEU A 18 11.08 -1.99 -12.27
N TYR A 19 11.82 -2.04 -13.39
CA TYR A 19 11.47 -1.29 -14.59
C TYR A 19 10.38 -1.96 -15.42
N ASP A 20 10.37 -3.29 -15.53
CA ASP A 20 9.30 -4.01 -16.24
C ASP A 20 7.97 -3.91 -15.50
N GLY A 21 8.00 -3.97 -14.16
CA GLY A 21 6.82 -3.92 -13.29
C GLY A 21 5.93 -5.16 -13.39
N ILE A 22 5.65 -5.64 -14.62
CA ILE A 22 4.94 -6.88 -14.93
C ILE A 22 5.84 -7.69 -15.85
N ALA A 23 5.98 -8.99 -15.59
CA ALA A 23 6.82 -9.86 -16.41
C ALA A 23 6.23 -10.08 -17.81
N PRO A 24 7.07 -10.39 -18.82
CA PRO A 24 6.60 -10.65 -20.18
C PRO A 24 5.61 -11.82 -20.31
N ASP A 25 5.65 -12.78 -19.34
CA ASP A 25 4.69 -13.89 -19.25
C ASP A 25 3.36 -13.48 -18.60
N GLY A 26 3.22 -12.19 -18.24
CA GLY A 26 2.07 -11.62 -17.54
C GLY A 26 2.03 -11.94 -16.05
N GLY A 27 3.04 -12.63 -15.50
CA GLY A 27 3.21 -12.91 -14.08
C GLY A 27 3.76 -11.71 -13.30
N LEU A 28 3.79 -11.84 -11.99
CA LEU A 28 4.32 -10.82 -11.09
C LEU A 28 5.72 -11.22 -10.59
N TYR A 29 6.61 -10.24 -10.48
CA TYR A 29 7.93 -10.49 -9.94
C TYR A 29 7.89 -10.73 -8.44
N VAL A 30 8.67 -11.72 -7.99
CA VAL A 30 8.87 -12.11 -6.59
C VAL A 30 10.37 -12.34 -6.36
N PRO A 31 10.91 -12.01 -5.18
CA PRO A 31 12.32 -12.30 -4.90
C PRO A 31 12.54 -13.82 -4.86
N GLU A 32 13.61 -14.31 -5.47
CA GLU A 32 14.01 -15.73 -5.44
C GLU A 32 14.26 -16.19 -4.00
N THR A 33 14.84 -15.33 -3.18
CA THR A 33 15.09 -15.58 -1.76
C THR A 33 14.68 -14.38 -0.92
N ILE A 34 14.17 -14.65 0.28
CA ILE A 34 13.91 -13.62 1.29
C ILE A 34 14.94 -13.83 2.41
N GLU A 35 15.90 -12.90 2.51
CA GLU A 35 16.95 -12.96 3.53
C GLU A 35 16.36 -12.77 4.93
N PRO A 36 16.51 -13.76 5.83
CA PRO A 36 15.94 -13.64 7.17
C PRO A 36 16.69 -12.62 8.02
N TRP A 37 15.98 -11.99 8.95
CA TRP A 37 16.58 -11.22 10.02
C TRP A 37 17.05 -12.17 11.10
N THR A 38 18.24 -11.93 11.64
CA THR A 38 18.75 -12.72 12.77
C THR A 38 18.00 -12.37 14.06
N GLU A 39 18.00 -13.28 15.03
CA GLU A 39 17.39 -13.03 16.34
C GLU A 39 17.94 -11.77 16.99
N SER A 40 19.27 -11.50 16.87
CA SER A 40 19.89 -10.28 17.40
C SER A 40 19.43 -9.02 16.68
N GLU A 41 19.11 -9.06 15.38
CA GLU A 41 18.56 -7.94 14.64
C GLU A 41 17.12 -7.66 15.06
N LEU A 42 16.30 -8.70 15.23
CA LEU A 42 14.93 -8.60 15.71
C LEU A 42 14.87 -8.06 17.15
N ALA A 43 15.73 -8.53 18.03
CA ALA A 43 15.83 -8.04 19.41
C ALA A 43 16.21 -6.56 19.50
N ARG A 44 16.86 -6.02 18.47
CA ARG A 44 17.22 -4.59 18.40
C ARG A 44 16.16 -3.70 17.77
N LEU A 45 15.09 -4.25 17.20
CA LEU A 45 14.00 -3.48 16.56
C LEU A 45 13.49 -2.33 17.45
N PRO A 46 13.26 -2.51 18.77
CA PRO A 46 12.78 -1.45 19.64
C PRO A 46 13.66 -0.19 19.69
N ARG A 47 14.95 -0.32 19.31
CA ARG A 47 15.94 0.78 19.34
C ARG A 47 16.29 1.32 17.96
N ARG A 48 15.73 0.76 16.90
CA ARG A 48 16.01 1.18 15.52
C ARG A 48 15.08 2.29 15.06
N THR A 49 15.65 3.24 14.34
CA THR A 49 14.89 4.26 13.62
C THR A 49 14.18 3.66 12.39
N LEU A 50 13.18 4.37 11.87
CA LEU A 50 12.50 3.97 10.63
C LEU A 50 13.49 3.82 9.45
N THR A 51 14.49 4.71 9.36
CA THR A 51 15.55 4.66 8.35
C THR A 51 16.40 3.40 8.48
N GLU A 52 16.85 3.04 9.70
CA GLU A 52 17.67 1.84 9.92
C GLU A 52 16.89 0.55 9.60
N VAL A 53 15.61 0.51 9.94
CA VAL A 53 14.70 -0.61 9.56
C VAL A 53 14.56 -0.66 8.04
N GLY A 54 14.33 0.49 7.40
CA GLY A 54 14.19 0.60 5.94
C GLY A 54 15.43 0.12 5.19
N LEU A 55 16.62 0.55 5.64
CA LEU A 55 17.90 0.12 5.07
C LEU A 55 18.08 -1.40 5.18
N ARG A 56 17.82 -1.97 6.37
CA ARG A 56 17.96 -3.42 6.56
C ARG A 56 16.98 -4.21 5.72
N ALA A 57 15.74 -3.73 5.59
CA ALA A 57 14.70 -4.40 4.81
C ALA A 57 14.97 -4.36 3.30
N LEU A 58 15.54 -3.26 2.77
CA LEU A 58 15.73 -3.10 1.32
C LEU A 58 17.11 -3.54 0.82
N ARG A 59 18.14 -3.50 1.68
CA ARG A 59 19.53 -3.83 1.31
C ARG A 59 19.69 -5.17 0.59
N PRO A 60 19.04 -6.27 1.00
CA PRO A 60 19.18 -7.56 0.30
C PRO A 60 18.75 -7.49 -1.16
N PHE A 61 17.68 -6.76 -1.45
CA PHE A 61 17.11 -6.63 -2.80
C PHE A 61 17.94 -5.72 -3.70
N ALA A 62 18.46 -4.61 -3.13
CA ALA A 62 19.24 -3.61 -3.86
C ALA A 62 20.73 -3.98 -4.03
N ARG A 63 21.21 -5.05 -3.34
CA ARG A 63 22.62 -5.48 -3.35
C ARG A 63 23.12 -5.74 -4.77
N GLY A 64 24.21 -5.05 -5.14
CA GLY A 64 24.82 -5.13 -6.46
C GLY A 64 24.14 -4.27 -7.55
N ALA A 65 22.98 -3.69 -7.26
CA ALA A 65 22.29 -2.76 -8.17
C ALA A 65 22.50 -1.28 -7.75
N ILE A 66 22.53 -1.02 -6.45
CA ILE A 66 22.71 0.32 -5.86
C ILE A 66 23.82 0.24 -4.81
N ASP A 67 24.70 1.23 -4.77
CA ASP A 67 25.68 1.35 -3.72
C ASP A 67 25.03 1.72 -2.36
N PRO A 68 25.68 1.38 -1.22
CA PRO A 68 25.09 1.56 0.09
C PRO A 68 24.75 3.02 0.45
N ALA A 69 25.56 4.00 0.03
CA ALA A 69 25.33 5.41 0.34
C ALA A 69 24.13 5.96 -0.44
N THR A 70 24.00 5.61 -1.72
CA THR A 70 22.83 5.94 -2.55
C THR A 70 21.57 5.30 -2.00
N LEU A 71 21.61 4.03 -1.55
CA LEU A 71 20.45 3.38 -0.94
C LEU A 71 20.04 4.09 0.37
N GLU A 72 21.00 4.53 1.17
CA GLU A 72 20.74 5.30 2.38
C GLU A 72 20.06 6.63 2.06
N ALA A 73 20.55 7.39 1.10
CA ALA A 73 19.92 8.62 0.65
C ALA A 73 18.48 8.39 0.16
N VAL A 74 18.25 7.32 -0.61
CA VAL A 74 16.91 6.91 -1.06
C VAL A 74 15.97 6.67 0.12
N VAL A 75 16.39 5.92 1.12
CA VAL A 75 15.55 5.57 2.28
C VAL A 75 15.27 6.79 3.14
N VAL A 76 16.30 7.61 3.44
CA VAL A 76 16.16 8.85 4.21
C VAL A 76 15.15 9.80 3.55
N GLU A 77 15.28 10.02 2.25
CA GLU A 77 14.37 10.91 1.53
C GLU A 77 12.96 10.33 1.40
N ALA A 78 12.83 9.03 1.13
CA ALA A 78 11.53 8.40 0.93
C ALA A 78 10.69 8.32 2.22
N LEU A 79 11.32 8.08 3.37
CA LEU A 79 10.70 7.82 4.66
C LEU A 79 10.90 8.97 5.66
N ASN A 80 10.82 10.22 5.22
CA ASN A 80 11.03 11.42 6.02
C ASN A 80 9.76 11.91 6.74
N PHE A 81 8.86 11.03 7.08
CA PHE A 81 7.62 11.31 7.84
C PHE A 81 7.42 10.24 8.93
N PRO A 82 6.71 10.57 10.02
CA PRO A 82 6.49 9.63 11.12
C PRO A 82 5.53 8.50 10.72
N ILE A 83 5.69 7.36 11.40
CA ILE A 83 4.77 6.22 11.36
C ILE A 83 4.48 5.83 12.81
N PRO A 84 3.64 6.59 13.53
CA PRO A 84 3.37 6.30 14.93
C PRO A 84 2.45 5.10 15.11
N LEU A 85 2.63 4.42 16.25
CA LEU A 85 1.75 3.38 16.76
C LEU A 85 0.91 3.98 17.89
N VAL A 86 -0.39 4.14 17.66
CA VAL A 86 -1.33 4.78 18.59
C VAL A 86 -2.25 3.75 19.20
N GLU A 87 -2.31 3.67 20.52
CA GLU A 87 -3.27 2.80 21.21
C GLU A 87 -4.68 3.37 21.12
N ILE A 88 -5.62 2.59 20.61
CA ILE A 88 -7.04 2.94 20.48
C ILE A 88 -7.85 2.32 21.61
N ASP A 89 -7.62 1.05 21.85
CA ASP A 89 -8.18 0.24 22.94
C ASP A 89 -7.06 -0.53 23.63
N PRO A 90 -7.23 -1.00 24.86
CA PRO A 90 -6.22 -1.82 25.52
C PRO A 90 -5.77 -3.00 24.65
N GLY A 91 -4.51 -3.00 24.25
CA GLY A 91 -3.92 -4.01 23.36
C GLY A 91 -4.30 -3.91 21.88
N ILE A 92 -5.05 -2.88 21.46
CA ILE A 92 -5.36 -2.60 20.05
C ILE A 92 -4.73 -1.28 19.63
N TYR A 93 -3.86 -1.34 18.63
CA TYR A 93 -3.11 -0.20 18.14
C TYR A 93 -3.42 0.10 16.69
N ALA A 94 -3.45 1.39 16.34
CA ALA A 94 -3.39 1.85 14.96
C ALA A 94 -1.94 2.17 14.58
N LEU A 95 -1.43 1.53 13.54
CA LEU A 95 -0.22 1.97 12.87
C LEU A 95 -0.61 3.04 11.85
N GLU A 96 -0.38 4.31 12.18
CA GLU A 96 -0.77 5.43 11.34
C GLU A 96 0.19 5.61 10.17
N LEU A 97 -0.19 5.16 8.98
CA LEU A 97 0.60 5.18 7.75
C LEU A 97 0.30 6.39 6.86
N PHE A 98 -0.43 7.38 7.38
CA PHE A 98 -0.99 8.48 6.61
C PHE A 98 -0.34 9.86 6.92
N HIS A 99 0.84 9.89 7.51
CA HIS A 99 1.56 11.14 7.78
C HIS A 99 2.50 11.57 6.64
N GLY A 100 2.52 10.82 5.55
CA GLY A 100 3.21 11.20 4.33
C GLY A 100 2.48 12.31 3.55
N PRO A 101 3.10 12.84 2.49
CA PRO A 101 2.60 14.03 1.78
C PRO A 101 1.24 13.86 1.12
N THR A 102 0.81 12.62 0.80
CA THR A 102 -0.51 12.38 0.20
C THR A 102 -1.52 11.81 1.20
N LEU A 103 -1.15 11.74 2.48
CA LEU A 103 -1.99 11.26 3.57
C LEU A 103 -2.51 9.83 3.34
N ALA A 104 -1.67 8.97 2.75
CA ALA A 104 -1.98 7.56 2.53
C ALA A 104 -0.72 6.69 2.68
N PHE A 105 -0.90 5.44 3.15
CA PHE A 105 0.19 4.45 3.29
C PHE A 105 0.98 4.23 1.99
N LYS A 106 0.37 4.57 0.87
CA LYS A 106 0.93 4.44 -0.47
C LYS A 106 2.18 5.29 -0.66
N ASP A 107 2.37 6.33 0.15
CA ASP A 107 3.58 7.18 0.14
C ASP A 107 4.84 6.36 0.42
N VAL A 108 4.79 5.39 1.34
CA VAL A 108 5.93 4.52 1.66
C VAL A 108 6.44 3.82 0.39
N GLY A 109 5.56 3.12 -0.31
CA GLY A 109 5.94 2.38 -1.51
C GLY A 109 6.23 3.27 -2.71
N ALA A 110 5.42 4.32 -2.95
CA ALA A 110 5.56 5.18 -4.11
C ALA A 110 6.84 6.02 -4.06
N ARG A 111 7.12 6.65 -2.92
CA ARG A 111 8.32 7.48 -2.74
C ARG A 111 9.59 6.67 -2.81
N THR A 112 9.63 5.50 -2.16
CA THR A 112 10.79 4.60 -2.22
C THR A 112 11.03 4.13 -3.66
N MET A 113 9.98 3.68 -4.36
CA MET A 113 10.08 3.26 -5.75
C MET A 113 10.60 4.37 -6.67
N ALA A 114 10.05 5.59 -6.54
CA ALA A 114 10.46 6.71 -7.37
C ALA A 114 11.95 7.05 -7.22
N ARG A 115 12.48 7.04 -5.97
CA ARG A 115 13.90 7.29 -5.69
C ARG A 115 14.79 6.15 -6.15
N LEU A 116 14.35 4.89 -5.98
CA LEU A 116 15.07 3.71 -6.50
C LEU A 116 15.16 3.78 -8.03
N MET A 117 14.07 4.09 -8.71
CA MET A 117 14.07 4.24 -10.17
C MET A 117 14.98 5.38 -10.62
N ALA A 118 14.93 6.54 -9.97
CA ALA A 118 15.81 7.66 -10.29
C ALA A 118 17.29 7.31 -10.07
N ALA A 119 17.64 6.60 -8.99
CA ALA A 119 19.00 6.19 -8.67
C ALA A 119 19.54 5.13 -9.65
N LEU A 120 18.66 4.30 -10.20
CA LEU A 120 19.02 3.22 -11.13
C LEU A 120 18.94 3.64 -12.59
N HIS A 121 18.26 4.76 -12.90
CA HIS A 121 18.06 5.20 -14.27
C HIS A 121 19.40 5.49 -14.96
N ARG A 122 19.57 4.94 -16.15
CA ARG A 122 20.74 5.13 -16.99
C ARG A 122 20.26 5.43 -18.41
N GLY A 123 20.75 6.50 -18.98
CA GLY A 123 20.37 6.96 -20.31
C GLY A 123 19.61 8.29 -20.31
N ASP A 124 19.41 8.86 -21.48
CA ASP A 124 18.81 10.19 -21.67
C ASP A 124 17.29 10.12 -21.92
N ASP A 125 16.78 8.94 -22.34
CA ASP A 125 15.37 8.76 -22.63
C ASP A 125 14.54 8.73 -21.33
N PRO A 126 13.45 9.50 -21.22
CA PRO A 126 12.65 9.55 -20.01
C PRO A 126 11.91 8.23 -19.78
N LEU A 127 11.92 7.76 -18.52
CA LEU A 127 11.08 6.66 -18.07
C LEU A 127 9.63 7.12 -17.99
N THR A 128 8.73 6.50 -18.75
CA THR A 128 7.30 6.80 -18.73
C THR A 128 6.57 5.85 -17.76
N ILE A 129 5.97 6.44 -16.73
CA ILE A 129 5.20 5.72 -15.72
C ILE A 129 3.71 5.86 -16.03
N LEU A 130 3.04 4.75 -16.36
CA LEU A 130 1.60 4.71 -16.60
C LEU A 130 0.88 4.06 -15.42
N VAL A 131 -0.14 4.74 -14.89
CA VAL A 131 -0.87 4.33 -13.69
C VAL A 131 -2.37 4.44 -13.90
N ALA A 132 -3.11 3.36 -13.65
CA ALA A 132 -4.55 3.42 -13.44
C ALA A 132 -4.83 3.56 -11.93
N THR A 133 -5.77 4.42 -11.55
CA THR A 133 -6.07 4.69 -10.14
C THR A 133 -7.56 4.92 -9.88
N SER A 134 -8.00 4.50 -8.69
CA SER A 134 -9.28 4.89 -8.08
C SER A 134 -9.16 6.11 -7.15
N GLY A 135 -8.00 6.83 -7.17
CA GLY A 135 -7.74 8.02 -6.37
C GLY A 135 -6.36 8.01 -5.69
N ASP A 136 -6.23 7.37 -4.54
CA ASP A 136 -5.05 7.44 -3.66
C ASP A 136 -3.73 6.99 -4.31
N THR A 137 -3.77 5.94 -5.15
CA THR A 137 -2.56 5.47 -5.82
C THR A 137 -2.00 6.51 -6.78
N GLY A 138 -2.87 7.14 -7.57
CA GLY A 138 -2.47 8.19 -8.50
C GLY A 138 -1.90 9.41 -7.77
N GLY A 139 -2.54 9.86 -6.69
CA GLY A 139 -2.05 10.95 -5.86
C GLY A 139 -0.65 10.65 -5.29
N ALA A 140 -0.45 9.46 -4.72
CA ALA A 140 0.83 9.05 -4.16
C ALA A 140 1.93 8.93 -5.24
N VAL A 141 1.62 8.36 -6.41
CA VAL A 141 2.58 8.25 -7.52
C VAL A 141 2.88 9.62 -8.11
N GLY A 142 1.86 10.44 -8.37
CA GLY A 142 2.04 11.80 -8.88
C GLY A 142 2.97 12.61 -7.99
N HIS A 143 2.73 12.61 -6.67
CA HIS A 143 3.57 13.31 -5.71
C HIS A 143 4.99 12.71 -5.62
N ALA A 144 5.11 11.39 -5.64
CA ALA A 144 6.39 10.69 -5.51
C ALA A 144 7.34 10.97 -6.68
N PHE A 145 6.81 11.09 -7.90
CA PHE A 145 7.57 11.35 -9.12
C PHE A 145 7.60 12.82 -9.52
N TYR A 146 6.89 13.69 -8.80
CA TYR A 146 6.88 15.13 -9.10
C TYR A 146 8.28 15.72 -9.11
N ARG A 147 8.68 16.29 -10.25
CA ARG A 147 10.01 16.86 -10.51
C ARG A 147 11.18 15.85 -10.38
N VAL A 148 10.91 14.55 -10.45
CA VAL A 148 11.98 13.55 -10.57
C VAL A 148 12.55 13.63 -11.99
N PRO A 149 13.87 13.89 -12.15
CA PRO A 149 14.49 14.03 -13.47
C PRO A 149 14.30 12.78 -14.34
N ASN A 150 14.24 12.96 -15.64
CA ASN A 150 14.13 11.89 -16.64
C ASN A 150 12.96 10.93 -16.40
N THR A 151 11.87 11.44 -15.79
CA THR A 151 10.64 10.67 -15.61
C THR A 151 9.44 11.44 -16.15
N ARG A 152 8.47 10.70 -16.64
CA ARG A 152 7.17 11.20 -17.07
C ARG A 152 6.08 10.32 -16.49
N VAL A 153 5.06 10.92 -15.88
CA VAL A 153 3.96 10.20 -15.26
C VAL A 153 2.64 10.52 -15.95
N VAL A 154 1.95 9.48 -16.37
CA VAL A 154 0.60 9.54 -16.93
C VAL A 154 -0.33 8.76 -16.00
N ILE A 155 -1.30 9.46 -15.42
CA ILE A 155 -2.27 8.91 -14.48
C ILE A 155 -3.64 8.86 -15.16
N LEU A 156 -4.25 7.69 -15.21
CA LEU A 156 -5.62 7.48 -15.71
C LEU A 156 -6.56 7.24 -14.51
N TYR A 157 -7.62 8.03 -14.41
CA TYR A 157 -8.65 7.86 -13.37
C TYR A 157 -10.05 7.99 -13.97
N PRO A 158 -11.07 7.32 -13.40
CA PRO A 158 -12.44 7.36 -13.94
C PRO A 158 -13.09 8.72 -13.65
N ASP A 159 -13.60 9.40 -14.70
CA ASP A 159 -14.27 10.71 -14.61
C ASP A 159 -15.49 10.62 -13.70
N GLY A 160 -15.57 11.53 -12.70
CA GLY A 160 -16.68 11.62 -11.77
C GLY A 160 -16.83 10.45 -10.79
N ARG A 161 -15.85 9.52 -10.70
CA ARG A 161 -15.90 8.33 -9.85
C ARG A 161 -14.81 8.24 -8.78
N VAL A 162 -14.06 9.31 -8.60
CA VAL A 162 -13.15 9.52 -7.47
C VAL A 162 -13.73 10.61 -6.57
N SER A 163 -13.37 10.65 -5.28
CA SER A 163 -13.85 11.72 -4.40
C SER A 163 -13.32 13.08 -4.85
N PRO A 164 -14.04 14.19 -4.56
CA PRO A 164 -13.56 15.54 -4.87
C PRO A 164 -12.17 15.84 -4.30
N THR A 165 -11.86 15.27 -3.14
CA THR A 165 -10.57 15.38 -2.48
C THR A 165 -9.48 14.61 -3.23
N GLN A 166 -9.78 13.40 -3.67
CA GLN A 166 -8.86 12.59 -4.47
C GLN A 166 -8.61 13.22 -5.84
N GLU A 167 -9.66 13.73 -6.50
CA GLU A 167 -9.52 14.40 -7.80
C GLU A 167 -8.64 15.65 -7.70
N ALA A 168 -8.78 16.44 -6.62
CA ALA A 168 -7.92 17.60 -6.39
C ALA A 168 -6.44 17.20 -6.29
N GLN A 169 -6.13 16.11 -5.57
CA GLN A 169 -4.76 15.59 -5.46
C GLN A 169 -4.21 15.03 -6.78
N LEU A 170 -5.07 14.60 -7.70
CA LEU A 170 -4.67 14.16 -9.04
C LEU A 170 -4.49 15.34 -10.00
N ALA A 171 -5.48 16.24 -10.06
CA ALA A 171 -5.52 17.33 -11.04
C ALA A 171 -4.57 18.50 -10.69
N MET A 172 -4.06 18.58 -9.46
CA MET A 172 -3.16 19.65 -9.01
C MET A 172 -1.87 19.79 -9.85
N PHE A 173 -1.47 18.75 -10.56
CA PHE A 173 -0.27 18.76 -11.39
C PHE A 173 -0.52 19.27 -12.82
N ASN A 174 -1.78 19.29 -13.29
CA ASN A 174 -2.11 19.54 -14.70
C ASN A 174 -1.93 21.00 -15.15
N GLY A 175 -1.97 21.97 -14.24
CA GLY A 175 -1.83 23.39 -14.55
C GLY A 175 -0.40 23.88 -14.73
N GLU A 176 0.58 23.09 -14.31
CA GLU A 176 2.00 23.45 -14.34
C GLU A 176 2.75 22.72 -15.46
N ARG A 177 3.90 23.27 -15.87
CA ARG A 177 4.87 22.54 -16.70
C ARG A 177 5.61 21.53 -15.81
N THR A 178 5.03 20.36 -15.64
CA THR A 178 5.57 19.29 -14.79
C THR A 178 5.70 17.99 -15.58
N ASN A 179 6.43 17.04 -15.02
CA ASN A 179 6.55 15.69 -15.54
C ASN A 179 5.36 14.77 -15.19
N VAL A 180 4.30 15.31 -14.55
CA VAL A 180 3.12 14.54 -14.12
C VAL A 180 1.85 15.10 -14.79
N ARG A 181 1.04 14.21 -15.37
CA ARG A 181 -0.27 14.52 -15.93
C ARG A 181 -1.30 13.50 -15.50
N ALA A 182 -2.49 13.97 -15.12
CA ALA A 182 -3.63 13.12 -14.76
C ALA A 182 -4.78 13.36 -15.75
N TYR A 183 -5.35 12.26 -16.23
CA TYR A 183 -6.40 12.26 -17.24
C TYR A 183 -7.67 11.59 -16.71
N ALA A 184 -8.79 12.26 -16.79
CA ALA A 184 -10.10 11.74 -16.47
C ALA A 184 -10.63 10.94 -17.66
N VAL A 185 -10.75 9.63 -17.51
CA VAL A 185 -11.25 8.71 -18.53
C VAL A 185 -12.78 8.66 -18.45
N ALA A 186 -13.46 8.87 -19.57
CA ALA A 186 -14.93 8.75 -19.66
C ALA A 186 -15.39 7.29 -19.55
N GLY A 187 -15.15 6.64 -18.39
CA GLY A 187 -15.38 5.22 -18.14
C GLY A 187 -15.31 4.85 -16.67
N SER A 188 -15.14 3.55 -16.44
CA SER A 188 -14.98 2.96 -15.11
C SER A 188 -13.51 2.83 -14.71
N PHE A 189 -13.25 2.43 -13.46
CA PHE A 189 -11.91 2.05 -13.02
C PHE A 189 -11.37 0.82 -13.77
N ASP A 190 -12.26 -0.12 -14.10
CA ASP A 190 -11.90 -1.27 -14.89
C ASP A 190 -11.49 -0.89 -16.32
N ASP A 191 -12.09 0.16 -16.90
CA ASP A 191 -11.64 0.72 -18.18
C ASP A 191 -10.24 1.31 -18.07
N CYS A 192 -9.95 2.07 -17.04
CA CYS A 192 -8.60 2.59 -16.80
C CYS A 192 -7.56 1.45 -16.71
N HIS A 193 -7.90 0.36 -16.02
CA HIS A 193 -7.04 -0.82 -15.92
C HIS A 193 -6.90 -1.56 -17.25
N ARG A 194 -7.98 -1.71 -18.00
CA ARG A 194 -7.97 -2.31 -19.35
C ARG A 194 -7.05 -1.52 -20.27
N LEU A 195 -7.23 -0.21 -20.35
CA LEU A 195 -6.42 0.68 -21.17
C LEU A 195 -4.93 0.64 -20.80
N THR A 196 -4.63 0.58 -19.51
CA THR A 196 -3.25 0.43 -19.03
C THR A 196 -2.65 -0.90 -19.50
N ARG A 197 -3.37 -2.02 -19.40
CA ARG A 197 -2.91 -3.33 -19.90
C ARG A 197 -2.73 -3.35 -21.42
N GLU A 198 -3.67 -2.76 -22.16
CA GLU A 198 -3.58 -2.64 -23.63
C GLU A 198 -2.34 -1.81 -24.02
N ALA A 199 -2.05 -0.71 -23.33
CA ALA A 199 -0.87 0.11 -23.57
C ALA A 199 0.44 -0.66 -23.31
N PHE A 200 0.49 -1.47 -22.23
CA PHE A 200 1.65 -2.34 -21.94
C PHE A 200 1.83 -3.48 -22.96
N ALA A 201 0.74 -3.96 -23.55
CA ALA A 201 0.77 -4.98 -24.60
C ALA A 201 1.13 -4.40 -25.99
N ASP A 202 1.05 -3.09 -26.16
CA ASP A 202 1.28 -2.41 -27.43
C ASP A 202 2.77 -2.39 -27.79
N ARG A 203 3.13 -3.06 -28.87
CA ARG A 203 4.52 -3.18 -29.35
C ARG A 203 5.09 -1.84 -29.81
N ASP A 204 4.28 -1.01 -30.46
CA ASP A 204 4.74 0.30 -30.97
C ASP A 204 5.08 1.24 -29.83
N LEU A 205 4.26 1.29 -28.78
CA LEU A 205 4.57 2.07 -27.59
C LEU A 205 5.85 1.59 -26.92
N ARG A 206 6.02 0.27 -26.75
CA ARG A 206 7.20 -0.31 -26.10
C ARG A 206 8.50 -0.14 -26.88
N THR A 207 8.43 0.03 -28.20
CA THR A 207 9.62 0.31 -29.02
C THR A 207 10.02 1.79 -29.01
N ARG A 208 9.05 2.69 -28.77
CA ARG A 208 9.26 4.15 -28.81
C ARG A 208 9.58 4.77 -27.44
N MET A 209 9.24 4.10 -26.34
CA MET A 209 9.43 4.63 -24.99
C MET A 209 9.68 3.53 -23.96
N GLN A 210 10.43 3.86 -22.92
CA GLN A 210 10.54 3.02 -21.74
C GLN A 210 9.25 3.18 -20.90
N LEU A 211 8.35 2.20 -20.99
CA LEU A 211 7.06 2.23 -20.30
C LEU A 211 7.06 1.27 -19.10
N THR A 212 6.72 1.79 -17.93
CA THR A 212 6.59 1.02 -16.68
C THR A 212 5.31 1.34 -15.93
N SER A 213 4.93 0.46 -14.99
CA SER A 213 3.79 0.66 -14.09
C SER A 213 4.26 1.00 -12.68
N ALA A 214 3.61 1.98 -12.05
CA ALA A 214 3.74 2.22 -10.61
C ALA A 214 2.52 1.77 -9.81
N ASN A 215 1.69 0.89 -10.33
CA ASN A 215 0.62 0.21 -9.59
C ASN A 215 1.18 -0.81 -8.59
N SER A 216 0.32 -1.36 -7.73
CA SER A 216 0.73 -2.35 -6.69
C SER A 216 1.29 -3.66 -7.24
N VAL A 217 1.14 -3.92 -8.55
CA VAL A 217 1.77 -5.06 -9.25
C VAL A 217 3.29 -4.91 -9.31
N ASN A 218 3.82 -3.69 -9.35
CA ASN A 218 5.27 -3.48 -9.36
C ASN A 218 5.89 -3.84 -8.01
N ILE A 219 6.92 -4.69 -8.05
CA ILE A 219 7.63 -5.15 -6.84
C ILE A 219 8.27 -4.00 -6.06
N GLY A 220 8.69 -2.93 -6.74
CA GLY A 220 9.22 -1.72 -6.12
C GLY A 220 8.21 -0.95 -5.27
N ARG A 221 6.91 -1.15 -5.48
CA ARG A 221 5.83 -0.65 -4.62
C ARG A 221 5.58 -1.55 -3.43
N LEU A 222 5.82 -2.86 -3.57
CA LEU A 222 5.50 -3.85 -2.56
C LEU A 222 6.60 -3.97 -1.51
N LEU A 223 7.86 -4.19 -1.92
CA LEU A 223 8.97 -4.45 -0.99
C LEU A 223 9.10 -3.39 0.12
N PRO A 224 9.02 -2.07 -0.15
CA PRO A 224 9.14 -1.07 0.90
C PRO A 224 8.04 -1.15 1.96
N GLN A 225 6.91 -1.74 1.65
CA GLN A 225 5.81 -1.87 2.59
C GLN A 225 6.10 -2.88 3.71
N SER A 226 7.09 -3.77 3.55
CA SER A 226 7.55 -4.63 4.65
C SER A 226 8.17 -3.84 5.81
N ILE A 227 8.69 -2.65 5.55
CA ILE A 227 9.40 -1.79 6.51
C ILE A 227 8.49 -1.45 7.70
N TYR A 228 7.26 -1.01 7.44
CA TYR A 228 6.38 -0.56 8.50
C TYR A 228 5.90 -1.71 9.42
N TYR A 229 5.91 -2.96 8.96
CA TYR A 229 5.63 -4.11 9.82
C TYR A 229 6.76 -4.36 10.83
N PHE A 230 8.02 -4.36 10.36
CA PHE A 230 9.18 -4.46 11.26
C PHE A 230 9.22 -3.29 12.25
N PHE A 231 8.95 -2.08 11.77
CA PHE A 231 8.96 -0.88 12.60
C PHE A 231 7.85 -0.91 13.66
N ALA A 232 6.64 -1.36 13.31
CA ALA A 232 5.53 -1.53 14.25
C ALA A 232 5.86 -2.53 15.37
N VAL A 233 6.45 -3.68 15.04
CA VAL A 233 6.88 -4.67 16.04
C VAL A 233 7.93 -4.07 16.98
N GLY A 234 8.85 -3.26 16.47
CA GLY A 234 9.80 -2.49 17.27
C GLY A 234 9.12 -1.55 18.25
N GLN A 235 8.11 -0.81 17.81
CA GLN A 235 7.35 0.12 18.67
C GLN A 235 6.57 -0.61 19.77
N VAL A 236 5.95 -1.76 19.49
CA VAL A 236 5.30 -2.62 20.50
C VAL A 236 6.33 -3.06 21.56
N GLY A 237 7.54 -3.44 21.13
CA GLY A 237 8.63 -3.79 22.04
C GLY A 237 9.05 -2.63 22.95
N LEU A 238 9.08 -1.40 22.43
CA LEU A 238 9.36 -0.20 23.24
C LEU A 238 8.26 0.08 24.28
N ALA A 239 6.99 -0.03 23.88
CA ALA A 239 5.85 0.16 24.80
C ALA A 239 5.87 -0.88 25.92
N GLY A 240 6.18 -2.15 25.60
CA GLY A 240 6.35 -3.22 26.58
C GLY A 240 7.49 -2.97 27.56
N LEU A 241 8.63 -2.44 27.10
CA LEU A 241 9.77 -2.08 27.95
C LEU A 241 9.43 -0.91 28.89
N ALA A 242 8.68 0.08 28.43
CA ALA A 242 8.24 1.22 29.23
C ALA A 242 7.21 0.79 30.31
N GLY A 243 6.29 -0.12 29.97
CA GLY A 243 5.30 -0.67 30.92
C GLY A 243 5.90 -1.59 31.99
N GLN A 244 6.99 -2.29 31.70
CA GLN A 244 7.70 -3.19 32.63
C GLN A 244 8.53 -2.43 33.69
N ALA A 245 8.90 -1.16 33.45
CA ALA A 245 9.59 -0.35 34.45
C ALA A 245 8.75 -0.13 35.73
N GLY A 246 7.44 -0.44 35.70
CA GLY A 246 6.52 -0.36 36.85
C GLY A 246 6.04 -1.70 37.41
N GLN A 247 6.30 -2.85 36.75
CA GLN A 247 5.79 -4.16 37.18
C GLN A 247 6.88 -5.25 37.08
N ALA A 248 7.69 -5.36 38.12
CA ALA A 248 8.62 -6.49 38.30
C ALA A 248 7.80 -7.77 38.61
N GLY A 249 7.41 -8.53 37.59
CA GLY A 249 6.68 -9.79 37.83
C GLY A 249 6.30 -10.64 36.62
N GLN A 250 6.30 -10.10 35.40
CA GLN A 250 5.98 -10.88 34.18
C GLN A 250 7.02 -10.69 33.07
N ALA A 251 8.28 -10.72 33.43
CA ALA A 251 9.36 -10.73 32.45
C ALA A 251 9.41 -12.08 31.72
N GLY A 252 9.18 -12.10 30.40
CA GLY A 252 9.61 -13.24 29.60
C GLY A 252 8.77 -13.68 28.40
N ARG A 253 7.58 -13.14 28.15
CA ARG A 253 6.83 -13.55 26.95
C ARG A 253 6.65 -12.38 25.99
N THR A 254 7.26 -12.48 24.80
CA THR A 254 6.93 -11.58 23.70
C THR A 254 5.45 -11.74 23.37
N PRO A 255 4.64 -10.67 23.31
CA PRO A 255 3.24 -10.79 23.00
C PRO A 255 3.04 -11.36 21.59
N GLU A 256 1.99 -12.16 21.42
CA GLU A 256 1.56 -12.59 20.08
C GLU A 256 1.02 -11.39 19.30
N ILE A 257 1.60 -11.10 18.15
CA ILE A 257 1.20 -9.96 17.34
C ILE A 257 0.27 -10.41 16.21
N VAL A 258 -0.90 -9.76 16.12
CA VAL A 258 -1.87 -9.92 15.03
C VAL A 258 -1.97 -8.62 14.26
N PHE A 259 -1.71 -8.66 12.95
CA PHE A 259 -1.94 -7.50 12.07
C PHE A 259 -3.27 -7.61 11.34
N SER A 260 -4.11 -6.59 11.42
CA SER A 260 -5.29 -6.46 10.57
C SER A 260 -5.02 -5.47 9.43
N THR A 261 -5.21 -5.95 8.22
CA THR A 261 -4.82 -5.24 7.01
C THR A 261 -6.04 -4.99 6.13
N PRO A 262 -6.49 -3.72 5.99
CA PRO A 262 -7.56 -3.39 5.06
C PRO A 262 -7.01 -3.49 3.65
N SER A 263 -7.55 -4.40 2.85
CA SER A 263 -6.94 -4.75 1.57
C SER A 263 -7.96 -4.85 0.43
N GLY A 264 -7.63 -4.20 -0.69
CA GLY A 264 -8.26 -4.42 -2.00
C GLY A 264 -7.35 -5.26 -2.89
N ASN A 265 -6.22 -4.71 -3.33
CA ASN A 265 -5.23 -5.41 -4.17
C ASN A 265 -4.22 -6.26 -3.39
N PHE A 266 -4.29 -6.32 -2.08
CA PHE A 266 -3.47 -7.14 -1.18
C PHE A 266 -1.96 -6.90 -1.25
N GLY A 267 -1.51 -5.78 -1.80
CA GLY A 267 -0.08 -5.42 -1.80
C GLY A 267 0.49 -5.23 -0.40
N ASN A 268 -0.24 -4.55 0.48
CA ASN A 268 0.14 -4.32 1.87
C ASN A 268 0.22 -5.64 2.66
N LEU A 269 -0.78 -6.51 2.57
CA LEU A 269 -0.76 -7.81 3.24
C LEU A 269 0.37 -8.70 2.70
N THR A 270 0.58 -8.74 1.38
CA THR A 270 1.69 -9.50 0.77
C THR A 270 3.05 -9.03 1.29
N ALA A 271 3.24 -7.72 1.50
CA ALA A 271 4.45 -7.18 2.11
C ALA A 271 4.62 -7.65 3.57
N GLY A 272 3.54 -7.76 4.33
CA GLY A 272 3.52 -8.36 5.67
C GLY A 272 3.92 -9.83 5.66
N LEU A 273 3.43 -10.59 4.67
CA LEU A 273 3.81 -11.98 4.49
C LEU A 273 5.31 -12.12 4.13
N PHE A 274 5.86 -11.23 3.31
CA PHE A 274 7.31 -11.19 3.06
C PHE A 274 8.08 -10.88 4.34
N ALA A 275 7.60 -9.95 5.18
CA ALA A 275 8.21 -9.67 6.48
C ALA A 275 8.17 -10.90 7.40
N LYS A 276 7.05 -11.64 7.44
CA LYS A 276 6.94 -12.91 8.19
C LYS A 276 7.92 -13.95 7.67
N ARG A 277 8.05 -14.11 6.35
CA ARG A 277 9.05 -15.02 5.74
C ARG A 277 10.48 -14.57 6.02
N ALA A 278 10.72 -13.28 6.25
CA ALA A 278 12.00 -12.75 6.71
C ALA A 278 12.21 -12.89 8.23
N GLY A 279 11.33 -13.61 8.95
CA GLY A 279 11.48 -13.91 10.36
C GLY A 279 10.78 -12.96 11.33
N LEU A 280 9.96 -12.00 10.83
CA LEU A 280 9.20 -11.12 11.72
C LEU A 280 8.21 -11.95 12.56
N PRO A 281 8.22 -11.82 13.92
CA PRO A 281 7.38 -12.63 14.82
C PRO A 281 5.92 -12.15 14.80
N VAL A 282 5.19 -12.51 13.75
CA VAL A 282 3.76 -12.25 13.60
C VAL A 282 3.02 -13.57 13.72
N SER A 283 2.08 -13.66 14.66
CA SER A 283 1.28 -14.86 14.85
C SER A 283 0.27 -15.02 13.72
N ARG A 284 -0.43 -13.96 13.35
CA ARG A 284 -1.48 -14.00 12.33
C ARG A 284 -1.70 -12.65 11.63
N PHE A 285 -2.16 -12.71 10.38
CA PHE A 285 -2.72 -11.58 9.65
C PHE A 285 -4.23 -11.72 9.54
N VAL A 286 -4.93 -10.59 9.44
CA VAL A 286 -6.34 -10.52 9.11
C VAL A 286 -6.47 -9.80 7.76
N ALA A 287 -6.94 -10.53 6.77
CA ALA A 287 -7.37 -10.00 5.48
C ALA A 287 -8.77 -9.39 5.66
N ALA A 288 -8.82 -8.13 6.07
CA ALA A 288 -10.06 -7.41 6.31
C ALA A 288 -10.52 -6.73 5.02
N THR A 289 -11.73 -7.02 4.55
CA THR A 289 -12.28 -6.47 3.31
C THR A 289 -13.65 -5.83 3.53
N ASN A 290 -14.08 -5.00 2.59
CA ASN A 290 -15.49 -4.65 2.41
C ASN A 290 -16.23 -5.85 1.75
N VAL A 291 -17.40 -5.62 1.17
CA VAL A 291 -18.19 -6.69 0.51
C VAL A 291 -17.49 -7.29 -0.73
N ASN A 292 -16.39 -6.71 -1.19
CA ASN A 292 -15.55 -7.27 -2.24
C ASN A 292 -14.56 -8.30 -1.61
N ASP A 293 -15.09 -9.41 -1.15
CA ASP A 293 -14.47 -10.39 -0.26
C ASP A 293 -13.82 -11.58 -0.98
N ILE A 294 -13.24 -11.37 -2.15
CA ILE A 294 -12.65 -12.45 -2.99
C ILE A 294 -11.65 -13.30 -2.21
N VAL A 295 -10.75 -12.69 -1.45
CA VAL A 295 -9.73 -13.43 -0.69
C VAL A 295 -10.30 -14.07 0.57
N PRO A 296 -11.11 -13.41 1.41
CA PRO A 296 -11.86 -14.09 2.47
C PRO A 296 -12.64 -15.31 1.98
N THR A 297 -13.40 -15.19 0.89
CA THR A 297 -14.14 -16.31 0.29
C THR A 297 -13.20 -17.45 -0.18
N TYR A 298 -12.04 -17.11 -0.76
CA TYR A 298 -11.04 -18.12 -1.10
C TYR A 298 -10.51 -18.84 0.15
N LEU A 299 -10.22 -18.11 1.20
CA LEU A 299 -9.77 -18.72 2.47
C LEU A 299 -10.84 -19.64 3.07
N GLU A 300 -12.11 -19.37 2.89
CA GLU A 300 -13.21 -20.23 3.34
C GLU A 300 -13.39 -21.47 2.44
N SER A 301 -13.47 -21.26 1.12
CA SER A 301 -13.88 -22.28 0.16
C SER A 301 -12.73 -23.04 -0.51
N GLY A 302 -11.53 -22.46 -0.57
CA GLY A 302 -10.41 -22.94 -1.40
C GLY A 302 -10.56 -22.63 -2.89
N ARG A 303 -11.62 -21.91 -3.31
CA ARG A 303 -11.90 -21.59 -4.72
C ARG A 303 -11.68 -20.11 -4.99
N TYR A 304 -10.87 -19.81 -6.00
CA TYR A 304 -10.64 -18.44 -6.43
C TYR A 304 -11.66 -18.04 -7.50
N GLU A 305 -12.60 -17.20 -7.14
CA GLU A 305 -13.74 -16.79 -7.98
C GLU A 305 -13.78 -15.26 -8.09
N PRO A 306 -12.96 -14.65 -9.00
CA PRO A 306 -13.03 -13.21 -9.25
C PRO A 306 -14.39 -12.80 -9.79
N ARG A 307 -14.85 -11.61 -9.39
CA ARG A 307 -16.15 -11.06 -9.83
C ARG A 307 -16.07 -9.55 -9.99
N ALA A 308 -17.07 -8.95 -10.64
CA ALA A 308 -17.17 -7.50 -10.73
C ALA A 308 -17.19 -6.87 -9.34
N SER A 309 -16.48 -5.75 -9.17
CA SER A 309 -16.46 -5.03 -7.90
C SER A 309 -17.77 -4.30 -7.63
N VAL A 310 -18.14 -4.22 -6.36
CA VAL A 310 -19.27 -3.44 -5.85
C VAL A 310 -18.73 -2.16 -5.22
N SER A 311 -19.36 -1.01 -5.52
CA SER A 311 -18.98 0.28 -4.94
C SER A 311 -19.35 0.36 -3.47
N THR A 312 -18.44 0.81 -2.61
CA THR A 312 -18.60 0.96 -1.16
C THR A 312 -18.02 2.28 -0.67
N ILE A 313 -18.24 2.62 0.62
CA ILE A 313 -17.64 3.80 1.26
C ILE A 313 -16.13 3.63 1.47
N ALA A 314 -15.60 2.41 1.43
CA ALA A 314 -14.16 2.12 1.47
C ALA A 314 -13.62 1.85 0.04
N ASN A 315 -13.79 2.82 -0.83
CA ASN A 315 -13.64 2.71 -2.29
C ASN A 315 -12.28 2.18 -2.78
N ALA A 316 -11.20 2.41 -2.03
CA ALA A 316 -9.87 1.88 -2.38
C ALA A 316 -9.78 0.34 -2.26
N MET A 317 -10.79 -0.29 -1.68
CA MET A 317 -10.92 -1.74 -1.55
C MET A 317 -11.96 -2.34 -2.51
N ASP A 318 -12.58 -1.55 -3.39
CA ASP A 318 -13.54 -2.00 -4.40
C ASP A 318 -12.81 -2.73 -5.54
N VAL A 319 -12.36 -3.93 -5.25
CA VAL A 319 -11.52 -4.75 -6.13
C VAL A 319 -12.10 -6.16 -6.26
N GLY A 320 -12.55 -6.50 -7.46
CA GLY A 320 -13.10 -7.82 -7.77
C GLY A 320 -12.07 -8.85 -8.26
N HIS A 321 -10.83 -8.39 -8.58
CA HIS A 321 -9.72 -9.23 -9.01
C HIS A 321 -8.40 -8.73 -8.39
N PRO A 322 -8.11 -9.10 -7.12
CA PRO A 322 -6.96 -8.60 -6.39
C PRO A 322 -5.64 -9.07 -6.99
N SER A 323 -4.86 -8.14 -7.55
CA SER A 323 -3.65 -8.43 -8.34
C SER A 323 -2.56 -9.15 -7.53
N ASN A 324 -2.32 -8.75 -6.27
CA ASN A 324 -1.26 -9.37 -5.46
C ASN A 324 -1.67 -10.71 -4.84
N PHE A 325 -2.91 -11.13 -5.02
CA PHE A 325 -3.31 -12.46 -4.59
C PHE A 325 -2.53 -13.57 -5.34
N GLU A 326 -2.12 -13.31 -6.57
CA GLU A 326 -1.23 -14.20 -7.33
C GLU A 326 0.10 -14.41 -6.59
N ARG A 327 0.68 -13.34 -5.97
CA ARG A 327 1.88 -13.46 -5.13
C ARG A 327 1.63 -14.23 -3.83
N MET A 328 0.48 -14.03 -3.21
CA MET A 328 0.11 -14.79 -2.01
C MET A 328 0.01 -16.27 -2.32
N ARG A 329 -0.67 -16.66 -3.41
CA ARG A 329 -0.75 -18.04 -3.87
C ARG A 329 0.64 -18.63 -4.15
N TRP A 330 1.50 -17.87 -4.81
CA TRP A 330 2.88 -18.27 -5.05
C TRP A 330 3.66 -18.52 -3.75
N LEU A 331 3.54 -17.64 -2.75
CA LEU A 331 4.21 -17.79 -1.44
C LEU A 331 3.82 -19.07 -0.70
N TYR A 332 2.59 -19.49 -0.86
CA TYR A 332 2.03 -20.69 -0.22
C TYR A 332 1.95 -21.89 -1.18
N GLN A 333 2.52 -21.80 -2.38
CA GLN A 333 2.49 -22.86 -3.39
C GLN A 333 1.07 -23.41 -3.62
N ASP A 334 0.09 -22.52 -3.69
CA ASP A 334 -1.35 -22.81 -3.77
C ASP A 334 -1.93 -23.65 -2.60
N ASN A 335 -1.18 -23.83 -1.51
CA ASN A 335 -1.66 -24.53 -0.33
C ASN A 335 -2.54 -23.61 0.54
N VAL A 336 -3.85 -23.74 0.38
CA VAL A 336 -4.83 -22.93 1.12
C VAL A 336 -4.80 -23.19 2.61
N ASP A 337 -4.49 -24.41 3.04
CA ASP A 337 -4.48 -24.76 4.48
C ASP A 337 -3.28 -24.12 5.20
N GLU A 338 -2.13 -24.02 4.56
CA GLU A 338 -1.02 -23.23 5.07
C GLU A 338 -1.36 -21.74 5.12
N MET A 339 -2.02 -21.21 4.06
CA MET A 339 -2.45 -19.83 4.04
C MET A 339 -3.43 -19.50 5.16
N ARG A 340 -4.37 -20.40 5.48
CA ARG A 340 -5.33 -20.30 6.61
C ARG A 340 -4.67 -20.25 7.98
N ARG A 341 -3.51 -20.89 8.16
CA ARG A 341 -2.76 -20.81 9.43
C ARG A 341 -2.25 -19.40 9.69
N ASP A 342 -1.81 -18.73 8.63
CA ASP A 342 -1.22 -17.40 8.72
C ASP A 342 -2.23 -16.27 8.55
N ILE A 343 -3.35 -16.50 7.84
CA ILE A 343 -4.29 -15.46 7.43
C ILE A 343 -5.72 -15.86 7.78
N ALA A 344 -6.42 -14.99 8.52
CA ALA A 344 -7.86 -15.03 8.68
C ALA A 344 -8.52 -14.07 7.69
N GLY A 345 -9.65 -14.44 7.11
CA GLY A 345 -10.46 -13.58 6.26
C GLY A 345 -11.66 -12.99 7.01
N CYS A 346 -11.95 -11.70 6.80
CA CYS A 346 -13.16 -11.05 7.31
C CYS A 346 -13.72 -10.08 6.28
N ARG A 347 -15.06 -9.95 6.23
CA ARG A 347 -15.76 -8.95 5.41
C ARG A 347 -16.74 -8.15 6.24
N PHE A 348 -16.99 -6.90 5.82
CA PHE A 348 -17.87 -5.98 6.53
C PHE A 348 -18.68 -5.13 5.52
N ALA A 349 -19.94 -4.89 5.85
CA ALA A 349 -20.83 -4.02 5.11
C ALA A 349 -20.66 -2.55 5.52
N ASP A 350 -21.12 -1.62 4.69
CA ASP A 350 -20.99 -0.18 4.92
C ASP A 350 -21.66 0.26 6.23
N GLU A 351 -22.75 -0.38 6.63
CA GLU A 351 -23.46 -0.09 7.88
C GLU A 351 -22.61 -0.39 9.10
N GLU A 352 -21.92 -1.56 9.12
CA GLU A 352 -21.01 -1.94 10.21
C GLU A 352 -19.84 -0.95 10.29
N VAL A 353 -19.34 -0.51 9.12
CA VAL A 353 -18.24 0.46 9.02
C VAL A 353 -18.68 1.83 9.58
N ARG A 354 -19.86 2.33 9.22
CA ARG A 354 -20.40 3.60 9.74
C ARG A 354 -20.59 3.55 11.26
N GLU A 355 -21.14 2.43 11.74
CA GLU A 355 -21.37 2.23 13.19
C GLU A 355 -20.06 2.25 13.97
N VAL A 356 -19.04 1.52 13.51
CA VAL A 356 -17.76 1.48 14.24
C VAL A 356 -17.01 2.80 14.21
N ILE A 357 -17.06 3.56 13.11
CA ILE A 357 -16.47 4.91 13.05
C ILE A 357 -17.10 5.79 14.14
N ARG A 358 -18.44 5.82 14.22
CA ARG A 358 -19.16 6.60 15.25
C ARG A 358 -18.78 6.14 16.66
N ARG A 359 -18.88 4.84 16.93
CA ARG A 359 -18.62 4.25 18.25
C ARG A 359 -17.21 4.53 18.74
N VAL A 360 -16.19 4.30 17.90
CA VAL A 360 -14.79 4.52 18.28
C VAL A 360 -14.53 6.01 18.54
N TYR A 361 -15.09 6.88 17.70
CA TYR A 361 -14.98 8.32 17.92
C TYR A 361 -15.62 8.76 19.23
N GLU A 362 -16.85 8.31 19.54
CA GLU A 362 -17.58 8.70 20.76
C GLU A 362 -16.94 8.11 22.04
N THR A 363 -16.41 6.89 21.98
CA THR A 363 -15.94 6.19 23.18
C THR A 363 -14.43 6.32 23.40
N ARG A 364 -13.64 6.58 22.35
CA ARG A 364 -12.16 6.62 22.38
C ARG A 364 -11.58 7.95 21.90
N GLY A 365 -12.38 8.83 21.28
CA GLY A 365 -11.90 10.05 20.67
C GLY A 365 -10.99 9.84 19.45
N TYR A 366 -10.84 8.58 18.97
CA TYR A 366 -10.01 8.27 17.82
C TYR A 366 -10.86 8.24 16.55
N LEU A 367 -10.37 8.90 15.49
CA LEU A 367 -11.10 9.01 14.24
C LEU A 367 -10.57 8.02 13.21
N LEU A 368 -11.40 7.04 12.87
CA LEU A 368 -11.12 6.07 11.81
C LEU A 368 -11.60 6.60 10.45
N ASP A 369 -10.82 6.35 9.39
CA ASP A 369 -11.36 6.37 8.02
C ASP A 369 -12.08 5.05 7.71
N PRO A 370 -12.88 4.95 6.64
CA PRO A 370 -13.63 3.72 6.35
C PRO A 370 -12.77 2.45 6.21
N HIS A 371 -11.56 2.57 5.70
CA HIS A 371 -10.64 1.43 5.55
C HIS A 371 -10.08 0.99 6.90
N SER A 372 -9.61 1.92 7.72
CA SER A 372 -9.12 1.64 9.08
C SER A 372 -10.23 1.06 9.96
N ALA A 373 -11.48 1.49 9.76
CA ALA A 373 -12.65 0.93 10.45
C ALA A 373 -12.84 -0.56 10.12
N ILE A 374 -12.69 -0.95 8.86
CA ILE A 374 -12.73 -2.36 8.43
C ILE A 374 -11.60 -3.16 9.11
N ALA A 375 -10.39 -2.60 9.17
CA ALA A 375 -9.28 -3.28 9.83
C ALA A 375 -9.49 -3.40 11.35
N TYR A 376 -10.06 -2.39 11.99
CA TYR A 376 -10.42 -2.43 13.41
C TYR A 376 -11.47 -3.53 13.70
N LEU A 377 -12.54 -3.59 12.91
CA LEU A 377 -13.53 -4.66 12.98
C LEU A 377 -12.91 -6.05 12.77
N GLY A 378 -11.94 -6.16 11.86
CA GLY A 378 -11.17 -7.37 11.64
C GLY A 378 -10.46 -7.86 12.89
N LEU A 379 -9.83 -6.97 13.68
CA LEU A 379 -9.22 -7.33 14.97
C LEU A 379 -10.26 -7.76 16.00
N GLN A 380 -11.40 -7.07 16.06
CA GLN A 380 -12.46 -7.42 17.03
C GLN A 380 -13.05 -8.83 16.80
N ARG A 381 -12.94 -9.37 15.59
CA ARG A 381 -13.36 -10.76 15.26
C ARG A 381 -12.31 -11.82 15.60
N GLN A 382 -11.08 -11.40 16.00
CA GLN A 382 -10.05 -12.37 16.38
C GLN A 382 -10.15 -12.72 17.86
N GLU A 383 -10.22 -14.01 18.15
CA GLU A 383 -10.19 -14.51 19.53
C GLU A 383 -8.88 -14.11 20.25
N GLY A 384 -8.98 -13.63 21.49
CA GLY A 384 -7.85 -13.24 22.33
C GLY A 384 -7.23 -11.88 22.03
N VAL A 385 -7.75 -11.13 21.06
CA VAL A 385 -7.57 -9.67 20.93
C VAL A 385 -8.79 -9.04 21.61
N ASP A 386 -8.83 -9.10 22.93
CA ASP A 386 -9.97 -8.58 23.71
C ASP A 386 -9.61 -7.29 24.43
N GLN A 387 -10.67 -6.57 24.82
CA GLN A 387 -10.63 -5.29 25.53
C GLN A 387 -9.95 -5.33 26.92
N GLN A 388 -9.37 -6.46 27.32
CA GLN A 388 -8.78 -6.65 28.64
C GLN A 388 -7.28 -6.94 28.63
N GLY A 389 -6.65 -7.11 27.46
CA GLY A 389 -5.18 -7.34 27.34
C GLY A 389 -4.66 -8.58 28.10
N ARG A 390 -5.57 -9.44 28.58
CA ARG A 390 -5.24 -10.49 29.55
C ARG A 390 -4.61 -11.75 28.95
N GLN A 391 -4.62 -11.91 27.64
CA GLN A 391 -4.09 -13.12 26.99
C GLN A 391 -2.75 -12.93 26.27
N GLY A 392 -2.09 -11.78 26.43
CA GLY A 392 -0.77 -11.56 25.86
C GLY A 392 -0.74 -11.40 24.33
N ARG A 393 -1.89 -11.05 23.70
CA ARG A 393 -2.00 -10.70 22.28
C ARG A 393 -2.10 -9.21 22.08
N VAL A 394 -1.42 -8.70 21.05
CA VAL A 394 -1.45 -7.32 20.59
C VAL A 394 -2.01 -7.30 19.18
N GLY A 395 -3.10 -6.56 19.00
CA GLY A 395 -3.69 -6.29 17.69
C GLY A 395 -3.17 -4.98 17.11
N ILE A 396 -2.67 -5.01 15.88
CA ILE A 396 -2.24 -3.81 15.16
C ILE A 396 -3.06 -3.71 13.88
N LEU A 397 -3.86 -2.65 13.76
CA LEU A 397 -4.50 -2.33 12.49
C LEU A 397 -3.61 -1.39 11.67
N LEU A 398 -3.61 -1.55 10.35
CA LEU A 398 -2.99 -0.59 9.45
C LEU A 398 -3.98 0.55 9.18
N ALA A 399 -3.71 1.75 9.71
CA ALA A 399 -4.45 2.96 9.37
C ALA A 399 -3.88 3.53 8.07
N THR A 400 -4.57 3.23 6.97
CA THR A 400 -4.03 3.37 5.60
C THR A 400 -4.27 4.71 4.94
N ALA A 401 -5.19 5.52 5.47
CA ALA A 401 -5.48 6.87 4.97
C ALA A 401 -5.95 7.80 6.10
N HIS A 402 -5.64 9.08 5.97
CA HIS A 402 -6.14 10.10 6.90
C HIS A 402 -7.65 10.30 6.71
N PRO A 403 -8.46 10.36 7.78
CA PRO A 403 -9.92 10.49 7.69
C PRO A 403 -10.41 11.70 6.87
N ALA A 404 -9.66 12.79 6.84
CA ALA A 404 -9.98 13.97 6.05
C ALA A 404 -10.04 13.74 4.53
N LYS A 405 -9.47 12.64 4.04
CA LYS A 405 -9.60 12.25 2.61
C LYS A 405 -10.98 11.70 2.28
N PHE A 406 -11.73 11.34 3.29
CA PHE A 406 -13.10 10.79 3.23
C PHE A 406 -14.05 11.63 4.08
N ALA A 407 -13.81 12.95 4.16
CA ALA A 407 -14.58 13.88 4.97
C ALA A 407 -16.08 13.84 4.62
N GLU A 408 -16.41 13.64 3.33
CA GLU A 408 -17.80 13.51 2.85
C GLU A 408 -18.55 12.30 3.46
N ILE A 409 -17.81 11.28 3.90
CA ILE A 409 -18.34 10.09 4.56
C ILE A 409 -18.24 10.23 6.08
N VAL A 410 -17.08 10.67 6.58
CA VAL A 410 -16.76 10.66 8.00
C VAL A 410 -17.46 11.81 8.75
N SER A 411 -17.49 13.04 8.17
CA SER A 411 -18.09 14.20 8.84
C SER A 411 -19.56 14.00 9.20
N PRO A 412 -20.44 13.46 8.32
CA PRO A 412 -21.82 13.18 8.69
C PRO A 412 -21.96 12.10 9.78
N ILE A 413 -21.05 11.14 9.85
CA ILE A 413 -21.10 10.08 10.87
C ILE A 413 -20.80 10.62 12.26
N ILE A 414 -19.81 11.54 12.38
CA ILE A 414 -19.37 12.10 13.66
C ILE A 414 -20.07 13.42 14.02
N GLY A 415 -20.94 13.95 13.12
CA GLY A 415 -21.71 15.17 13.33
C GLY A 415 -20.90 16.47 13.34
N ARG A 416 -19.65 16.45 12.82
CA ARG A 416 -18.80 17.64 12.69
C ARG A 416 -17.84 17.53 11.50
N GLU A 417 -17.32 18.66 11.05
CA GLU A 417 -16.28 18.73 10.04
C GLU A 417 -14.98 18.04 10.51
N VAL A 418 -14.39 17.21 9.63
CA VAL A 418 -13.06 16.64 9.84
C VAL A 418 -12.01 17.70 9.47
N GLU A 419 -11.10 17.98 10.39
CA GLU A 419 -10.01 18.92 10.16
C GLU A 419 -9.11 18.45 9.00
N LYS A 420 -8.78 19.37 8.10
CA LYS A 420 -7.95 19.08 6.93
C LYS A 420 -6.49 19.40 7.24
N PRO A 421 -5.59 18.40 7.23
CA PRO A 421 -4.15 18.63 7.36
C PRO A 421 -3.63 19.58 6.27
N ALA A 422 -2.56 20.33 6.58
CA ALA A 422 -2.00 21.32 5.67
C ALA A 422 -1.73 20.80 4.25
N PRO A 423 -1.15 19.61 4.01
CA PRO A 423 -0.93 19.10 2.65
C PRO A 423 -2.23 18.93 1.86
N LEU A 424 -3.33 18.56 2.52
CA LEU A 424 -4.62 18.43 1.89
C LEU A 424 -5.25 19.79 1.59
N ALA A 425 -5.18 20.72 2.54
CA ALA A 425 -5.68 22.08 2.36
C ALA A 425 -4.97 22.78 1.18
N GLU A 426 -3.65 22.62 1.07
CA GLU A 426 -2.86 23.13 -0.05
C GLU A 426 -3.27 22.52 -1.39
N ALA A 427 -3.46 21.20 -1.45
CA ALA A 427 -3.91 20.51 -2.65
C ALA A 427 -5.30 21.00 -3.10
N LEU A 428 -6.22 21.18 -2.15
CA LEU A 428 -7.57 21.67 -2.41
C LEU A 428 -7.63 23.14 -2.85
N ALA A 429 -6.65 23.96 -2.44
CA ALA A 429 -6.55 25.37 -2.79
C ALA A 429 -6.00 25.59 -4.23
N ARG A 430 -5.35 24.59 -4.82
CA ARG A 430 -4.80 24.72 -6.17
C ARG A 430 -5.91 24.70 -7.24
N PRO A 431 -5.74 25.44 -8.37
CA PRO A 431 -6.64 25.34 -9.51
C PRO A 431 -6.73 23.91 -10.04
N ARG A 432 -7.94 23.44 -10.32
CA ARG A 432 -8.18 22.11 -10.87
C ARG A 432 -8.24 22.17 -12.38
N HIS A 433 -7.31 21.56 -13.06
CA HIS A 433 -7.31 21.43 -14.50
C HIS A 433 -7.62 19.97 -14.88
N ILE A 434 -8.91 19.67 -15.10
CA ILE A 434 -9.36 18.31 -15.47
C ILE A 434 -9.20 18.15 -16.97
N ILE A 435 -8.40 17.18 -17.39
CA ILE A 435 -8.19 16.82 -18.79
C ILE A 435 -8.93 15.53 -19.05
N ARG A 436 -9.99 15.59 -19.87
CA ARG A 436 -10.81 14.41 -20.19
C ARG A 436 -10.31 13.71 -21.43
N ILE A 437 -10.36 12.38 -21.43
CA ILE A 437 -10.05 11.54 -22.59
C ILE A 437 -11.10 10.46 -22.76
N ASP A 438 -11.25 10.01 -24.00
CA ASP A 438 -12.11 8.87 -24.32
C ASP A 438 -11.52 7.54 -23.80
N PRO A 439 -12.38 6.53 -23.48
CA PRO A 439 -11.95 5.24 -22.96
C PRO A 439 -11.40 4.32 -24.07
N THR A 440 -10.51 4.85 -24.93
CA THR A 440 -9.92 4.16 -26.07
C THR A 440 -8.38 4.09 -25.97
N LEU A 441 -7.79 3.03 -26.51
CA LEU A 441 -6.33 2.89 -26.58
C LEU A 441 -5.69 4.03 -27.38
N ASP A 442 -6.36 4.50 -28.44
CA ASP A 442 -5.81 5.59 -29.28
C ASP A 442 -5.72 6.91 -28.52
N ALA A 443 -6.71 7.22 -27.63
CA ALA A 443 -6.62 8.36 -26.74
C ALA A 443 -5.42 8.23 -25.79
N VAL A 444 -5.19 7.04 -25.23
CA VAL A 444 -4.02 6.77 -24.35
C VAL A 444 -2.71 6.85 -25.14
N ARG A 445 -2.64 6.30 -26.36
CA ARG A 445 -1.47 6.46 -27.25
C ARG A 445 -1.14 7.91 -27.48
N ASN A 446 -2.15 8.72 -27.81
CA ASN A 446 -1.97 10.15 -28.07
C ASN A 446 -1.39 10.89 -26.84
N VAL A 447 -1.92 10.66 -25.64
CA VAL A 447 -1.39 11.29 -24.42
C VAL A 447 -0.01 10.77 -24.02
N LEU A 448 0.31 9.50 -24.33
CA LEU A 448 1.65 8.95 -24.11
C LEU A 448 2.70 9.49 -25.10
N GLN A 449 2.32 9.79 -26.31
CA GLN A 449 3.24 10.28 -27.36
C GLN A 449 3.36 11.81 -27.36
N ASN A 450 2.27 12.55 -27.16
CA ASN A 450 2.19 13.99 -27.39
C ASN A 450 1.90 14.81 -26.12
N GLY A 451 1.48 14.20 -25.04
CA GLY A 451 1.07 14.89 -23.81
C GLY A 451 2.28 15.26 -22.93
N THR A 452 2.91 16.40 -23.20
CA THR A 452 3.90 17.03 -22.28
C THR A 452 3.35 18.34 -21.75
#